data_1114c0b5898b827bf9fb84cbfc8e5541
#
_entry.id   1114c0b5898b827bf9fb84cbfc8e5541
#
_cell.length_a   1.000
_cell.length_b   1.000
_cell.length_c   1.000
_cell.angle_alpha   90.00
_cell.angle_beta   90.00
_cell.angle_gamma   90.00
#
_symmetry.space_group_name_H-M   'P 1'
#
loop_
_entity.id
_entity.type
_entity.pdbx_description
1 polymer ?
#
loop_
_entity_poly.entity_id
_entity_poly.type
_entity_poly.pdbx_seq_one_letter_code
_entity_poly.pdbx_strand_id
1 'polypeptide(L)'
;MHRITIVVAVLAMLTSLLAAALPWQPTELVLERSKRQLQVIQNGRQIARYPVAVGRTSNPTPLGTHRVHRLEKDPVWSSPWRKRQVEASATGPLGTRWVGFWFRCGQRSSTDRRPPRFEAETCREIGFHGTGKTESIGQAATFGCVRLRNQDAVALFEMVKEGDIVRVV
;
A
#
# COMPACT_ATOMS: atom_id res chain seq x y z
N MET A 1 -63.48 12.70 -50.46
CA MET A 1 -61.98 12.90 -50.42
C MET A 1 -61.58 12.93 -48.97
N HIS A 2 -61.14 11.78 -48.45
CA HIS A 2 -60.70 11.61 -47.04
C HIS A 2 -59.18 11.73 -46.99
N ARG A 3 -58.68 12.74 -46.33
CA ARG A 3 -57.23 12.87 -46.07
C ARG A 3 -56.92 12.06 -44.85
N ILE A 4 -56.16 10.95 -45.03
CA ILE A 4 -55.60 10.13 -43.98
C ILE A 4 -54.32 10.83 -43.49
N THR A 5 -54.41 11.41 -42.30
CA THR A 5 -53.24 11.97 -41.62
C THR A 5 -52.51 10.83 -40.93
N ILE A 6 -51.38 10.43 -41.49
CA ILE A 6 -50.48 9.45 -40.85
C ILE A 6 -49.72 10.17 -39.75
N VAL A 7 -50.11 9.92 -38.50
CA VAL A 7 -49.32 10.33 -37.33
C VAL A 7 -48.16 9.34 -37.17
N VAL A 8 -47.00 9.73 -37.65
CA VAL A 8 -45.77 8.99 -37.36
C VAL A 8 -45.39 9.27 -35.91
N ALA A 9 -45.75 8.36 -35.03
CA ALA A 9 -45.25 8.37 -33.68
C ALA A 9 -43.78 7.96 -33.71
N VAL A 10 -42.87 8.92 -33.65
CA VAL A 10 -41.44 8.68 -33.40
C VAL A 10 -41.33 8.29 -31.93
N LEU A 11 -41.33 6.97 -31.71
CA LEU A 11 -41.01 6.39 -30.40
C LEU A 11 -39.49 6.55 -30.21
N ALA A 12 -39.09 7.69 -29.68
CA ALA A 12 -37.74 7.90 -29.21
C ALA A 12 -37.50 6.91 -28.06
N MET A 13 -36.92 5.76 -28.38
CA MET A 13 -36.32 4.88 -27.37
C MET A 13 -35.18 5.64 -26.74
N LEU A 14 -35.45 6.33 -25.64
CA LEU A 14 -34.43 6.70 -24.67
C LEU A 14 -33.88 5.38 -24.09
N THR A 15 -32.91 4.81 -24.75
CA THR A 15 -32.00 3.87 -24.12
C THR A 15 -31.22 4.66 -23.10
N SER A 16 -31.78 4.80 -21.91
CA SER A 16 -31.01 5.16 -20.71
C SER A 16 -29.93 4.11 -20.58
N LEU A 17 -28.75 4.39 -21.10
CA LEU A 17 -27.52 3.71 -20.65
C LEU A 17 -27.42 4.03 -19.16
N LEU A 18 -28.06 3.19 -18.33
CA LEU A 18 -27.57 3.03 -16.96
C LEU A 18 -26.12 2.60 -17.12
N ALA A 19 -25.22 3.57 -17.03
CA ALA A 19 -23.83 3.28 -16.73
C ALA A 19 -23.88 2.59 -15.37
N ALA A 20 -24.01 1.25 -15.39
CA ALA A 20 -23.85 0.45 -14.20
C ALA A 20 -22.46 0.83 -13.68
N ALA A 21 -22.43 1.56 -12.57
CA ALA A 21 -21.19 1.87 -11.90
C ALA A 21 -20.50 0.54 -11.71
N LEU A 22 -19.40 0.31 -12.43
CA LEU A 22 -18.62 -0.91 -12.29
C LEU A 22 -18.37 -1.08 -10.79
N PRO A 23 -18.63 -2.28 -10.22
CA PRO A 23 -18.42 -2.50 -8.82
C PRO A 23 -16.99 -2.07 -8.51
N TRP A 24 -16.82 -1.28 -7.46
CA TRP A 24 -15.50 -0.82 -7.04
C TRP A 24 -14.55 -2.01 -6.96
N GLN A 25 -13.49 -1.96 -7.75
CA GLN A 25 -12.43 -2.96 -7.70
C GLN A 25 -11.32 -2.45 -6.77
N PRO A 26 -10.91 -3.24 -5.79
CA PRO A 26 -9.82 -2.84 -4.93
C PRO A 26 -8.55 -2.63 -5.75
N THR A 27 -7.77 -1.64 -5.40
CA THR A 27 -6.41 -1.49 -5.91
C THR A 27 -5.60 -2.70 -5.44
N GLU A 28 -4.82 -3.27 -6.34
CA GLU A 28 -3.89 -4.35 -6.01
C GLU A 28 -2.45 -3.83 -6.04
N LEU A 29 -1.76 -4.01 -4.94
CA LEU A 29 -0.35 -3.73 -4.79
C LEU A 29 0.41 -5.04 -4.92
N VAL A 30 1.16 -5.24 -6.00
CA VAL A 30 1.97 -6.44 -6.22
C VAL A 30 3.43 -6.11 -5.94
N LEU A 31 3.96 -6.62 -4.82
CA LEU A 31 5.35 -6.48 -4.45
C LEU A 31 6.13 -7.73 -4.87
N GLU A 32 6.95 -7.60 -5.91
CA GLU A 32 7.93 -8.60 -6.31
C GLU A 32 9.23 -8.41 -5.51
N ARG A 33 9.38 -9.15 -4.40
CA ARG A 33 10.53 -8.99 -3.47
C ARG A 33 11.87 -9.21 -4.15
N SER A 34 11.99 -10.24 -4.97
CA SER A 34 13.22 -10.57 -5.67
C SER A 34 13.66 -9.47 -6.64
N LYS A 35 12.71 -8.83 -7.29
CA LYS A 35 12.94 -7.71 -8.21
C LYS A 35 13.03 -6.36 -7.50
N ARG A 36 12.65 -6.30 -6.20
CA ARG A 36 12.57 -5.06 -5.41
C ARG A 36 11.71 -4.01 -6.12
N GLN A 37 10.54 -4.44 -6.56
CA GLN A 37 9.64 -3.66 -7.38
C GLN A 37 8.22 -3.78 -6.87
N LEU A 38 7.54 -2.64 -6.74
CA LEU A 38 6.12 -2.54 -6.43
C LEU A 38 5.36 -2.12 -7.68
N GLN A 39 4.31 -2.85 -8.01
CA GLN A 39 3.35 -2.51 -9.06
C GLN A 39 2.03 -2.13 -8.41
N VAL A 40 1.36 -1.12 -8.98
CA VAL A 40 0.00 -0.71 -8.60
C VAL A 40 -0.93 -1.07 -9.75
N ILE A 41 -1.93 -1.89 -9.46
CA ILE A 41 -2.87 -2.40 -10.45
C ILE A 41 -4.28 -1.92 -10.09
N GLN A 42 -4.97 -1.31 -11.04
CA GLN A 42 -6.38 -0.92 -10.91
C GLN A 42 -7.13 -1.43 -12.15
N ASN A 43 -8.28 -2.04 -11.93
CA ASN A 43 -9.11 -2.62 -13.00
C ASN A 43 -8.29 -3.55 -13.93
N GLY A 44 -7.40 -4.36 -13.37
CA GLY A 44 -6.54 -5.28 -14.12
C GLY A 44 -5.40 -4.64 -14.91
N ARG A 45 -5.23 -3.30 -14.85
CA ARG A 45 -4.17 -2.57 -15.55
C ARG A 45 -3.14 -2.04 -14.58
N GLN A 46 -1.87 -2.23 -14.89
CA GLN A 46 -0.78 -1.59 -14.15
C GLN A 46 -0.80 -0.08 -14.43
N ILE A 47 -1.04 0.72 -13.38
CA ILE A 47 -1.10 2.19 -13.47
C ILE A 47 0.17 2.85 -12.94
N ALA A 48 0.94 2.15 -12.09
CA ALA A 48 2.20 2.66 -11.58
C ALA A 48 3.18 1.52 -11.26
N ARG A 49 4.47 1.87 -11.20
CA ARG A 49 5.56 0.96 -10.84
C ARG A 49 6.64 1.74 -10.13
N TYR A 50 7.12 1.20 -8.98
CA TYR A 50 8.12 1.85 -8.15
C TYR A 50 9.25 0.90 -7.81
N PRO A 51 10.52 1.31 -7.93
CA PRO A 51 11.63 0.63 -7.29
C PRO A 51 11.54 0.82 -5.78
N VAL A 52 11.78 -0.24 -5.01
CA VAL A 52 11.61 -0.23 -3.55
C VAL A 52 12.79 -0.88 -2.84
N ALA A 53 12.97 -0.56 -1.55
CA ALA A 53 13.76 -1.39 -0.66
C ALA A 53 12.86 -2.34 0.10
N VAL A 54 13.31 -3.57 0.29
CA VAL A 54 12.57 -4.63 0.98
C VAL A 54 13.32 -5.13 2.21
N GLY A 55 12.68 -6.00 2.99
CA GLY A 55 13.30 -6.67 4.13
C GLY A 55 14.52 -7.48 3.72
N ARG A 56 15.61 -7.39 4.54
CA ARG A 56 16.81 -8.22 4.40
C ARG A 56 16.50 -9.69 4.69
N THR A 57 17.38 -10.61 4.31
CA THR A 57 17.20 -12.05 4.50
C THR A 57 16.88 -12.45 5.95
N SER A 58 17.48 -11.78 6.94
CA SER A 58 17.20 -12.03 8.36
C SER A 58 15.84 -11.49 8.84
N ASN A 59 15.23 -10.56 8.12
CA ASN A 59 13.96 -9.94 8.43
C ASN A 59 13.17 -9.67 7.14
N PRO A 60 12.78 -10.71 6.39
CA PRO A 60 12.19 -10.52 5.08
C PRO A 60 10.81 -9.84 5.18
N THR A 61 10.46 -9.08 4.17
CA THR A 61 9.06 -8.66 3.96
C THR A 61 8.21 -9.92 3.81
N PRO A 62 7.09 -10.07 4.56
CA PRO A 62 6.30 -11.31 4.58
C PRO A 62 5.69 -11.59 3.21
N LEU A 63 5.80 -12.85 2.76
CA LEU A 63 5.11 -13.32 1.55
C LEU A 63 3.61 -13.51 1.83
N GLY A 64 2.82 -13.51 0.77
CA GLY A 64 1.39 -13.82 0.84
C GLY A 64 0.50 -12.66 0.43
N THR A 65 -0.80 -12.84 0.67
CA THR A 65 -1.82 -11.85 0.38
C THR A 65 -2.28 -11.19 1.68
N HIS A 66 -2.19 -9.89 1.72
CA HIS A 66 -2.53 -9.04 2.85
C HIS A 66 -3.53 -7.96 2.40
N ARG A 67 -3.96 -7.12 3.34
CA ARG A 67 -4.79 -5.93 3.04
C ARG A 67 -4.19 -4.69 3.68
N VAL A 68 -4.36 -3.58 3.01
CA VAL A 68 -4.12 -2.26 3.63
C VAL A 68 -5.11 -2.10 4.78
N HIS A 69 -4.62 -1.85 5.98
CA HIS A 69 -5.45 -1.68 7.16
C HIS A 69 -5.26 -0.32 7.85
N ARG A 70 -4.25 0.44 7.44
CA ARG A 70 -4.00 1.78 7.97
C ARG A 70 -3.30 2.66 6.95
N LEU A 71 -3.77 3.90 6.87
CA LEU A 71 -3.16 4.98 6.10
C LEU A 71 -2.87 6.14 7.06
N GLU A 72 -1.65 6.68 7.02
CA GLU A 72 -1.27 7.80 7.89
C GLU A 72 -0.43 8.82 7.12
N LYS A 73 -0.86 10.09 7.19
CA LYS A 73 -0.08 11.26 6.76
C LYS A 73 0.80 11.69 7.92
N ASP A 74 2.01 12.08 7.59
CA ASP A 74 3.01 12.60 8.51
C ASP A 74 3.22 11.70 9.76
N PRO A 75 3.57 10.41 9.54
CA PRO A 75 3.73 9.44 10.62
C PRO A 75 4.91 9.79 11.52
N VAL A 76 4.70 9.74 12.83
CA VAL A 76 5.78 9.89 13.81
C VAL A 76 6.52 8.55 13.95
N TRP A 77 7.81 8.56 13.68
CA TRP A 77 8.63 7.37 13.90
C TRP A 77 9.08 7.26 15.34
N SER A 78 8.79 6.12 15.98
CA SER A 78 9.30 5.78 17.31
C SER A 78 10.44 4.77 17.19
N SER A 79 11.59 5.08 17.78
CA SER A 79 12.74 4.18 17.76
C SER A 79 12.44 2.92 18.59
N PRO A 80 12.58 1.71 18.02
CA PRO A 80 12.39 0.48 18.76
C PRO A 80 13.54 0.17 19.76
N TRP A 81 14.62 0.94 19.69
CA TRP A 81 15.82 0.72 20.54
C TRP A 81 16.09 1.85 21.53
N ARG A 82 15.51 3.01 21.30
CA ARG A 82 15.72 4.22 22.12
C ARG A 82 14.39 4.93 22.33
N LYS A 83 14.20 5.57 23.47
CA LYS A 83 13.06 6.47 23.73
C LYS A 83 13.22 7.76 22.90
N ARG A 84 13.11 7.64 21.61
CA ARG A 84 13.24 8.76 20.67
C ARG A 84 12.11 8.69 19.65
N GLN A 85 11.43 9.79 19.49
CA GLN A 85 10.49 10.04 18.41
C GLN A 85 11.13 10.98 17.38
N VAL A 86 10.77 10.79 16.13
CA VAL A 86 11.21 11.63 15.00
C VAL A 86 9.97 11.99 14.22
N GLU A 87 9.72 13.28 14.13
CA GLU A 87 8.63 13.84 13.36
C GLU A 87 8.79 13.51 11.88
N ALA A 88 7.65 13.48 11.19
CA ALA A 88 7.61 13.20 9.77
C ALA A 88 8.39 14.27 8.98
N SER A 89 9.18 13.81 8.05
CA SER A 89 9.83 14.67 7.06
C SER A 89 10.21 13.86 5.83
N ALA A 90 10.40 14.52 4.69
CA ALA A 90 10.83 13.85 3.46
C ALA A 90 12.18 13.13 3.60
N THR A 91 13.03 13.59 4.53
CA THR A 91 14.34 13.00 4.85
C THR A 91 14.29 12.13 6.10
N GLY A 92 13.13 11.99 6.75
CA GLY A 92 12.91 11.19 7.95
C GLY A 92 12.91 9.69 7.70
N PRO A 93 12.91 8.90 8.78
CA PRO A 93 12.92 7.44 8.69
C PRO A 93 11.73 6.83 7.96
N LEU A 94 10.53 7.43 8.11
CA LEU A 94 9.27 6.97 7.49
C LEU A 94 8.81 7.86 6.33
N GLY A 95 9.53 8.95 6.04
CA GLY A 95 9.03 9.94 5.09
C GLY A 95 7.78 10.64 5.62
N THR A 96 6.85 10.99 4.72
CA THR A 96 5.61 11.71 5.05
C THR A 96 4.35 10.87 4.83
N ARG A 97 4.48 9.60 4.47
CA ARG A 97 3.34 8.70 4.25
C ARG A 97 3.63 7.30 4.76
N TRP A 98 2.59 6.69 5.34
CA TRP A 98 2.57 5.32 5.80
C TRP A 98 1.35 4.59 5.25
N VAL A 99 1.57 3.36 4.75
CA VAL A 99 0.52 2.45 4.29
C VAL A 99 0.77 1.10 4.96
N GLY A 100 0.09 0.83 6.07
CA GLY A 100 0.22 -0.40 6.86
C GLY A 100 -0.56 -1.55 6.24
N PHE A 101 0.05 -2.74 6.16
CA PHE A 101 -0.62 -3.91 5.57
C PHE A 101 -0.43 -5.22 6.35
N TRP A 102 0.46 -5.27 7.34
CA TRP A 102 0.70 -6.48 8.11
C TRP A 102 1.31 -6.21 9.48
N PHE A 103 1.11 -7.16 10.42
CA PHE A 103 1.72 -7.12 11.75
C PHE A 103 2.63 -8.33 11.95
N ARG A 104 3.87 -8.09 12.31
CA ARG A 104 4.81 -9.12 12.76
C ARG A 104 4.75 -9.21 14.27
N CYS A 105 4.12 -10.27 14.79
CA CYS A 105 3.97 -10.51 16.23
C CYS A 105 4.89 -11.65 16.68
N GLY A 106 5.32 -11.62 17.95
CA GLY A 106 5.99 -12.75 18.61
C GLY A 106 7.41 -13.09 18.13
N GLN A 107 7.99 -12.39 17.17
CA GLN A 107 9.38 -12.59 16.78
C GLN A 107 10.31 -11.70 17.59
N ARG A 108 10.97 -12.30 18.58
CA ARG A 108 12.09 -11.67 19.29
C ARG A 108 13.30 -11.52 18.36
N SER A 109 14.01 -10.41 18.51
CA SER A 109 15.37 -10.33 17.98
C SER A 109 16.21 -11.40 18.67
N SER A 110 17.04 -12.12 17.92
CA SER A 110 17.98 -13.13 18.45
C SER A 110 18.97 -12.56 19.49
N THR A 111 19.01 -11.24 19.65
CA THR A 111 19.85 -10.52 20.61
C THR A 111 19.13 -10.14 21.90
N ASP A 112 17.82 -10.38 22.02
CA ASP A 112 17.06 -10.02 23.23
C ASP A 112 17.12 -11.17 24.25
N ARG A 113 17.92 -11.01 25.31
CA ARG A 113 18.15 -11.96 26.39
C ARG A 113 17.04 -11.98 27.45
N ARG A 114 15.98 -11.15 27.35
CA ARG A 114 14.90 -11.09 28.33
C ARG A 114 13.93 -12.26 28.17
N PRO A 115 13.32 -12.80 29.25
CA PRO A 115 12.34 -13.87 29.14
C PRO A 115 11.09 -13.43 28.34
N PRO A 116 10.44 -14.35 27.63
CA PRO A 116 9.26 -14.02 26.83
C PRO A 116 8.14 -13.55 27.76
N ARG A 117 7.78 -12.27 27.70
CA ARG A 117 6.48 -11.81 28.16
C ARG A 117 5.54 -11.90 26.97
N PHE A 118 4.48 -12.65 27.11
CA PHE A 118 3.35 -12.67 26.17
C PHE A 118 2.57 -11.38 26.37
N GLU A 119 3.07 -10.30 25.80
CA GLU A 119 2.34 -9.02 25.77
C GLU A 119 1.96 -8.77 24.32
N ALA A 120 0.69 -8.44 24.10
CA ALA A 120 0.13 -8.02 22.81
C ALA A 120 0.88 -6.80 22.19
N GLU A 121 1.74 -6.17 23.01
CA GLU A 121 2.54 -4.99 22.67
C GLU A 121 3.77 -5.30 21.80
N THR A 122 4.06 -6.55 21.46
CA THR A 122 5.26 -6.92 20.70
C THR A 122 5.03 -7.04 19.18
N CYS A 123 3.86 -6.65 18.70
CA CYS A 123 3.59 -6.62 17.27
C CYS A 123 4.23 -5.38 16.63
N ARG A 124 5.04 -5.62 15.61
CA ARG A 124 5.57 -4.55 14.77
C ARG A 124 4.78 -4.49 13.48
N GLU A 125 4.23 -3.33 13.18
CA GLU A 125 3.56 -3.10 11.91
C GLU A 125 4.56 -3.06 10.76
N ILE A 126 4.19 -3.66 9.63
CA ILE A 126 4.90 -3.65 8.36
C ILE A 126 4.06 -2.88 7.36
N GLY A 127 4.69 -1.97 6.65
CA GLY A 127 4.01 -1.11 5.69
C GLY A 127 4.94 -0.60 4.60
N PHE A 128 4.34 0.11 3.64
CA PHE A 128 5.04 0.94 2.67
C PHE A 128 5.19 2.34 3.26
N HIS A 129 6.34 2.95 3.05
CA HIS A 129 6.61 4.30 3.56
C HIS A 129 7.70 5.00 2.78
N GLY A 130 7.76 6.33 2.88
CA GLY A 130 8.85 7.11 2.35
C GLY A 130 10.16 6.92 3.12
N THR A 131 11.25 7.46 2.63
CA THR A 131 12.54 7.42 3.33
C THR A 131 13.46 8.54 2.86
N GLY A 132 14.25 9.07 3.81
CA GLY A 132 15.41 9.89 3.50
C GLY A 132 16.64 9.09 3.04
N LYS A 133 16.63 7.76 3.24
CA LYS A 133 17.73 6.87 2.81
C LYS A 133 17.49 6.34 1.40
N THR A 134 17.53 7.23 0.42
CA THR A 134 17.22 6.93 -0.98
C THR A 134 18.20 5.95 -1.61
N GLU A 135 19.43 5.88 -1.12
CA GLU A 135 20.45 4.90 -1.51
C GLU A 135 20.06 3.45 -1.22
N SER A 136 19.10 3.23 -0.30
CA SER A 136 18.60 1.89 0.01
C SER A 136 17.58 1.36 -1.02
N ILE A 137 17.04 2.21 -1.88
CA ILE A 137 16.07 1.81 -2.90
C ILE A 137 16.70 0.83 -3.89
N GLY A 138 16.02 -0.26 -4.19
CA GLY A 138 16.55 -1.37 -4.99
C GLY A 138 17.32 -2.41 -4.18
N GLN A 139 17.37 -2.29 -2.84
CA GLN A 139 18.14 -3.19 -1.98
C GLN A 139 17.26 -3.94 -0.96
N ALA A 140 17.78 -5.08 -0.47
CA ALA A 140 17.24 -5.79 0.69
C ALA A 140 17.86 -5.22 1.98
N ALA A 141 17.34 -4.08 2.45
CA ALA A 141 18.00 -3.26 3.45
C ALA A 141 17.16 -2.97 4.71
N THR A 142 15.89 -3.42 4.77
CA THR A 142 14.99 -3.09 5.87
C THR A 142 14.80 -4.22 6.87
N PHE A 143 14.01 -3.98 7.90
CA PHE A 143 13.56 -4.98 8.87
C PHE A 143 12.17 -5.54 8.53
N GLY A 144 11.76 -5.47 7.27
CA GLY A 144 10.50 -6.00 6.76
C GLY A 144 9.62 -4.97 6.08
N CYS A 145 9.69 -3.70 6.45
CA CYS A 145 8.98 -2.63 5.77
C CYS A 145 9.48 -2.43 4.33
N VAL A 146 8.67 -1.81 3.52
CA VAL A 146 8.97 -1.50 2.12
C VAL A 146 9.19 0.00 1.98
N ARG A 147 10.42 0.39 1.63
CA ARG A 147 10.77 1.81 1.45
C ARG A 147 10.59 2.22 0.00
N LEU A 148 9.98 3.38 -0.17
CA LEU A 148 9.89 4.11 -1.43
C LEU A 148 10.67 5.44 -1.31
N ARG A 149 11.04 6.04 -2.44
CA ARG A 149 11.36 7.48 -2.41
C ARG A 149 10.16 8.23 -1.86
N ASN A 150 10.39 9.33 -1.14
CA ASN A 150 9.27 10.01 -0.49
C ASN A 150 8.19 10.48 -1.47
N GLN A 151 8.56 10.98 -2.64
CA GLN A 151 7.61 11.36 -3.70
C GLN A 151 6.78 10.17 -4.19
N ASP A 152 7.39 8.97 -4.31
CA ASP A 152 6.70 7.75 -4.75
C ASP A 152 5.74 7.25 -3.66
N ALA A 153 6.11 7.41 -2.38
CA ALA A 153 5.23 7.08 -1.25
C ALA A 153 4.02 8.01 -1.19
N VAL A 154 4.19 9.30 -1.50
CA VAL A 154 3.08 10.26 -1.63
C VAL A 154 2.17 9.85 -2.77
N ALA A 155 2.71 9.55 -3.96
CA ALA A 155 1.92 9.11 -5.10
C ALA A 155 1.18 7.81 -4.83
N LEU A 156 1.83 6.82 -4.20
CA LEU A 156 1.20 5.56 -3.80
C LEU A 156 0.04 5.80 -2.84
N PHE A 157 0.24 6.65 -1.84
CA PHE A 157 -0.75 6.94 -0.80
C PHE A 157 -2.07 7.48 -1.38
N GLU A 158 -2.00 8.31 -2.42
CA GLU A 158 -3.18 8.88 -3.06
C GLU A 158 -3.94 7.87 -3.96
N MET A 159 -3.31 6.74 -4.30
CA MET A 159 -3.90 5.69 -5.14
C MET A 159 -4.54 4.55 -4.34
N VAL A 160 -4.29 4.47 -3.03
CA VAL A 160 -4.68 3.34 -2.19
C VAL A 160 -5.66 3.75 -1.10
N LYS A 161 -6.43 2.77 -0.61
CA LYS A 161 -7.33 2.91 0.54
C LYS A 161 -7.31 1.66 1.41
N GLU A 162 -7.86 1.76 2.60
CA GLU A 162 -8.06 0.61 3.47
C GLU A 162 -8.93 -0.45 2.79
N GLY A 163 -8.55 -1.71 2.94
CA GLY A 163 -9.16 -2.85 2.26
C GLY A 163 -8.50 -3.24 0.95
N ASP A 164 -7.67 -2.39 0.33
CA ASP A 164 -6.93 -2.73 -0.89
C ASP A 164 -6.01 -3.93 -0.69
N ILE A 165 -5.77 -4.67 -1.76
CA ILE A 165 -5.03 -5.93 -1.71
C ILE A 165 -3.53 -5.65 -1.82
N VAL A 166 -2.74 -6.32 -0.97
CA VAL A 166 -1.27 -6.33 -1.05
C VAL A 166 -0.82 -7.77 -1.26
N ARG A 167 -0.31 -8.08 -2.44
CA ARG A 167 0.29 -9.37 -2.76
C ARG A 167 1.80 -9.24 -2.74
N VAL A 168 2.46 -10.01 -1.90
CA VAL A 168 3.92 -10.09 -1.78
C VAL A 168 4.38 -11.44 -2.33
N VAL A 169 5.19 -11.42 -3.41
CA VAL A 169 5.69 -12.59 -4.13
C VAL A 169 7.21 -12.59 -4.26
#